data_7b7cecffeebd4d256f96aca52aaa075c
#
_entry.id   7b7cecffeebd4d256f96aca52aaa075c
#
_cell.length_a   1.000
_cell.length_b   1.000
_cell.length_c   1.000
_cell.angle_alpha   90.00
_cell.angle_beta   90.00
_cell.angle_gamma   90.00
#
_symmetry.space_group_name_H-M   'P 1'
#
loop_
_entity.id
_entity.type
_entity.pdbx_description
1 polymer ?
#
loop_
_entity_poly.entity_id
_entity_poly.type
_entity_poly.pdbx_seq_one_letter_code
_entity_poly.pdbx_strand_id
1 'polypeptide(L)'
;MKNLILLMLLLFISCNKNSISDSDSRLTFVASEGNFGSSNASISVYRGNDQIQRVSNIGDIIQSIKVYNDKLIALVNNSHLIKGYSITPSGLSLPGIEVSTQNSGPREMVIVDNFLYFTNWNSSDIKILNLDTYFIEDSIKVDGSPEGIVSDGSYLWVAMSSGSTIEKINIETKQIEETYEVGNGPQQIIIEGNLLWISRTYYSSDWTEIYYGTSQIDMLSGIVQIKQYDTGIVCGGDMMKINEKTYRTFEGGVAPLKPDLTINRIAKIGSYNINSLYSADAHDDYIFMGTTSDFNGPDTVYVHNELGQNIYTYIVDASPGDYAIWEISN
;
A
#
# COMPACT_ATOMS: atom_id res chain seq x y z
N MET A 1 -46.59 5.93 66.89
CA MET A 1 -45.47 5.12 66.37
C MET A 1 -45.16 5.64 64.98
N LYS A 2 -44.04 6.42 64.81
CA LYS A 2 -43.66 6.97 63.57
C LYS A 2 -42.58 6.05 62.96
N ASN A 3 -42.88 5.44 61.81
CA ASN A 3 -41.89 4.67 61.04
C ASN A 3 -40.98 5.60 60.27
N LEU A 4 -39.70 5.61 60.59
CA LEU A 4 -38.62 6.32 59.91
C LEU A 4 -38.08 5.38 58.79
N ILE A 5 -38.39 5.66 57.52
CA ILE A 5 -37.83 4.97 56.39
C ILE A 5 -36.49 5.61 56.08
N LEU A 6 -35.40 4.87 56.32
CA LEU A 6 -34.04 5.26 56.00
C LEU A 6 -33.78 4.95 54.52
N LEU A 7 -33.73 5.98 53.67
CA LEU A 7 -33.42 5.87 52.27
C LEU A 7 -31.88 5.81 52.08
N MET A 8 -31.38 4.60 51.82
CA MET A 8 -29.94 4.39 51.57
C MET A 8 -29.59 4.77 50.12
N LEU A 9 -28.95 5.92 49.93
CA LEU A 9 -28.48 6.40 48.63
C LEU A 9 -27.20 5.63 48.26
N LEU A 10 -27.31 4.66 47.38
CA LEU A 10 -26.14 3.98 46.77
C LEU A 10 -25.52 4.91 45.74
N LEU A 11 -24.43 5.53 46.11
CA LEU A 11 -23.53 6.22 45.17
C LEU A 11 -22.78 5.18 44.33
N PHE A 12 -23.22 4.96 43.11
CA PHE A 12 -22.40 4.28 42.08
C PHE A 12 -21.26 5.22 41.69
N ILE A 13 -20.07 4.98 42.23
CA ILE A 13 -18.86 5.53 41.71
C ILE A 13 -18.61 4.74 40.43
N SER A 14 -19.03 5.32 39.30
CA SER A 14 -18.58 4.87 37.97
C SER A 14 -17.09 5.14 37.88
N CYS A 15 -16.30 4.09 38.02
CA CYS A 15 -14.91 4.14 37.62
C CYS A 15 -14.91 4.33 36.09
N ASN A 16 -14.75 5.55 35.59
CA ASN A 16 -14.38 5.77 34.20
C ASN A 16 -13.01 5.12 34.03
N LYS A 17 -12.99 3.89 33.54
CA LYS A 17 -11.84 3.41 32.78
C LYS A 17 -11.74 4.40 31.61
N ASN A 18 -10.72 5.24 31.60
CA ASN A 18 -10.30 5.88 30.38
C ASN A 18 -10.10 4.74 29.37
N SER A 19 -11.08 4.51 28.51
CA SER A 19 -10.87 3.72 27.32
C SER A 19 -9.85 4.53 26.53
N ILE A 20 -8.63 4.01 26.39
CA ILE A 20 -7.70 4.48 25.37
C ILE A 20 -8.53 4.49 24.09
N SER A 21 -8.64 5.64 23.43
CA SER A 21 -9.37 5.69 22.16
C SER A 21 -8.64 4.75 21.17
N ASP A 22 -9.35 4.07 20.29
CA ASP A 22 -8.72 3.19 19.28
C ASP A 22 -7.59 3.91 18.51
N SER A 23 -7.70 5.22 18.33
CA SER A 23 -6.67 6.07 17.74
C SER A 23 -5.34 6.11 18.52
N ASP A 24 -5.35 5.86 19.83
CA ASP A 24 -4.15 5.91 20.67
C ASP A 24 -3.37 4.58 20.66
N SER A 25 -3.98 3.50 20.17
CA SER A 25 -3.38 2.17 20.08
C SER A 25 -2.65 1.88 18.77
N ARG A 26 -2.68 2.81 17.80
CA ARG A 26 -2.10 2.62 16.47
C ARG A 26 -1.05 3.66 16.13
N LEU A 27 -0.04 3.23 15.38
CA LEU A 27 0.86 4.13 14.65
C LEU A 27 0.58 4.02 13.16
N THR A 28 0.39 5.17 12.52
CA THR A 28 0.27 5.27 11.06
C THR A 28 1.59 5.79 10.49
N PHE A 29 2.11 5.09 9.50
CA PHE A 29 3.30 5.49 8.75
C PHE A 29 2.87 5.98 7.38
N VAL A 30 3.37 7.15 6.99
CA VAL A 30 3.20 7.71 5.65
C VAL A 30 4.56 7.83 5.01
N ALA A 31 4.79 7.12 3.93
CA ALA A 31 5.98 7.28 3.10
C ALA A 31 5.75 8.41 2.10
N SER A 32 6.59 9.42 2.16
CA SER A 32 6.69 10.46 1.14
C SER A 32 7.88 10.15 0.25
N GLU A 33 7.63 9.93 -1.04
CA GLU A 33 8.66 9.52 -2.01
C GLU A 33 9.78 10.54 -2.12
N GLY A 34 9.44 11.82 -1.92
CA GLY A 34 10.34 12.94 -2.16
C GLY A 34 10.41 13.32 -3.63
N ASN A 35 11.45 14.04 -4.00
CA ASN A 35 11.68 14.50 -5.36
C ASN A 35 12.80 13.69 -6.01
N PHE A 36 12.57 13.16 -7.20
CA PHE A 36 13.53 12.38 -7.95
C PHE A 36 14.89 13.10 -8.08
N GLY A 37 15.96 12.42 -7.70
CA GLY A 37 17.32 12.95 -7.71
C GLY A 37 17.69 13.83 -6.51
N SER A 38 16.76 14.03 -5.53
CA SER A 38 16.98 14.92 -4.39
C SER A 38 17.32 14.21 -3.09
N SER A 39 17.16 12.90 -3.01
CA SER A 39 17.41 12.07 -1.81
C SER A 39 16.70 12.58 -0.55
N ASN A 40 15.53 13.17 -0.70
CA ASN A 40 14.77 13.81 0.36
C ASN A 40 13.50 13.05 0.78
N ALA A 41 13.42 11.77 0.42
CA ALA A 41 12.34 10.90 0.86
C ALA A 41 12.25 10.84 2.40
N SER A 42 11.05 10.68 2.92
CA SER A 42 10.80 10.68 4.36
C SER A 42 9.68 9.74 4.78
N ILE A 43 9.66 9.39 6.07
CA ILE A 43 8.53 8.69 6.70
C ILE A 43 8.02 9.55 7.84
N SER A 44 6.74 9.94 7.77
CA SER A 44 6.01 10.59 8.85
C SER A 44 5.27 9.56 9.68
N VAL A 45 5.33 9.68 11.00
CA VAL A 45 4.68 8.78 11.96
C VAL A 45 3.61 9.54 12.73
N TYR A 46 2.39 9.04 12.69
CA TYR A 46 1.24 9.63 13.36
C TYR A 46 0.66 8.70 14.42
N ARG A 47 0.11 9.30 15.47
CA ARG A 47 -0.80 8.67 16.42
C ARG A 47 -2.10 9.45 16.42
N GLY A 48 -3.19 8.85 15.94
CA GLY A 48 -4.39 9.62 15.64
C GLY A 48 -4.07 10.76 14.67
N ASN A 49 -4.34 11.99 15.08
CA ASN A 49 -4.03 13.18 14.26
C ASN A 49 -2.65 13.81 14.57
N ASP A 50 -1.94 13.33 15.57
CA ASP A 50 -0.69 13.93 16.03
C ASP A 50 0.52 13.32 15.33
N GLN A 51 1.31 14.14 14.64
CA GLN A 51 2.61 13.73 14.13
C GLN A 51 3.61 13.60 15.28
N ILE A 52 3.97 12.36 15.63
CA ILE A 52 4.88 12.07 16.75
C ILE A 52 6.35 11.97 16.32
N GLN A 53 6.60 11.68 15.03
CA GLN A 53 7.95 11.58 14.49
C GLN A 53 7.96 11.87 12.99
N ARG A 54 9.11 12.34 12.50
CA ARG A 54 9.44 12.40 11.08
C ARG A 54 10.88 11.93 10.89
N VAL A 55 11.08 10.94 10.04
CA VAL A 55 12.40 10.44 9.62
C VAL A 55 12.66 10.98 8.23
N SER A 56 13.65 11.87 8.10
CA SER A 56 13.98 12.55 6.84
C SER A 56 15.26 12.00 6.22
N ASN A 57 15.46 12.30 4.93
CA ASN A 57 16.65 11.92 4.16
C ASN A 57 16.88 10.40 4.16
N ILE A 58 15.82 9.64 3.98
CA ILE A 58 15.87 8.17 3.94
C ILE A 58 16.59 7.70 2.67
N GLY A 59 16.50 8.47 1.60
CA GLY A 59 17.09 8.21 0.30
C GLY A 59 16.28 8.88 -0.80
N ASP A 60 16.43 8.39 -2.02
CA ASP A 60 15.77 8.92 -3.20
C ASP A 60 14.66 7.95 -3.65
N ILE A 61 13.43 8.41 -3.56
CA ILE A 61 12.17 7.72 -3.85
C ILE A 61 11.92 6.48 -2.97
N ILE A 62 11.17 6.66 -1.87
CA ILE A 62 10.56 5.52 -1.17
C ILE A 62 9.38 5.03 -2.01
N GLN A 63 9.47 3.80 -2.50
CA GLN A 63 8.47 3.23 -3.39
C GLN A 63 7.40 2.44 -2.64
N SER A 64 7.80 1.72 -1.60
CA SER A 64 6.88 0.87 -0.83
C SER A 64 7.35 0.75 0.61
N ILE A 65 6.40 0.67 1.55
CA ILE A 65 6.65 0.39 2.98
C ILE A 65 5.75 -0.75 3.45
N LYS A 66 6.26 -1.57 4.36
CA LYS A 66 5.46 -2.66 4.96
C LYS A 66 5.86 -2.92 6.40
N VAL A 67 4.86 -3.13 7.25
CA VAL A 67 5.08 -3.61 8.62
C VAL A 67 5.25 -5.13 8.62
N TYR A 68 6.31 -5.59 9.27
CA TYR A 68 6.57 -6.99 9.55
C TYR A 68 6.93 -7.16 11.02
N ASN A 69 6.05 -7.78 11.80
CA ASN A 69 6.17 -7.82 13.27
C ASN A 69 6.36 -6.39 13.83
N ASP A 70 7.41 -6.16 14.61
CA ASP A 70 7.76 -4.85 15.16
C ASP A 70 8.80 -4.12 14.30
N LYS A 71 8.73 -4.27 12.98
CA LYS A 71 9.63 -3.60 12.04
C LYS A 71 8.87 -2.96 10.89
N LEU A 72 9.29 -1.76 10.51
CA LEU A 72 8.90 -1.12 9.26
C LEU A 72 10.01 -1.35 8.24
N ILE A 73 9.67 -1.98 7.13
CA ILE A 73 10.57 -2.18 5.98
C ILE A 73 10.19 -1.17 4.91
N ALA A 74 11.18 -0.53 4.28
CA ALA A 74 11.00 0.44 3.20
C ALA A 74 11.90 0.10 2.01
N LEU A 75 11.32 0.05 0.82
CA LEU A 75 12.05 -0.02 -0.45
C LEU A 75 12.36 1.40 -0.93
N VAL A 76 13.64 1.71 -1.11
CA VAL A 76 14.11 3.01 -1.60
C VAL A 76 14.62 2.83 -3.02
N ASN A 77 13.76 3.12 -3.98
CA ASN A 77 13.89 2.75 -5.38
C ASN A 77 15.18 3.28 -6.02
N ASN A 78 15.32 4.60 -6.11
CA ASN A 78 16.42 5.23 -6.84
C ASN A 78 17.74 5.26 -6.03
N SER A 79 17.68 5.02 -4.73
CA SER A 79 18.87 4.76 -3.90
C SER A 79 19.27 3.28 -3.90
N HIS A 80 18.46 2.40 -4.45
CA HIS A 80 18.70 0.95 -4.52
C HIS A 80 18.96 0.33 -3.15
N LEU A 81 18.13 0.69 -2.17
CA LEU A 81 18.28 0.28 -0.78
C LEU A 81 16.98 -0.34 -0.23
N ILE A 82 17.15 -1.22 0.75
CA ILE A 82 16.10 -1.57 1.69
C ILE A 82 16.48 -0.96 3.04
N LYS A 83 15.55 -0.25 3.66
CA LYS A 83 15.69 0.24 5.04
C LYS A 83 14.78 -0.55 5.96
N GLY A 84 15.25 -0.86 7.16
CA GLY A 84 14.49 -1.54 8.20
C GLY A 84 14.61 -0.80 9.52
N TYR A 85 13.47 -0.47 10.14
CA TYR A 85 13.42 0.24 11.42
C TYR A 85 12.63 -0.56 12.44
N SER A 86 13.14 -0.71 13.66
CA SER A 86 12.31 -1.26 14.74
C SER A 86 11.25 -0.27 15.15
N ILE A 87 10.01 -0.75 15.31
CA ILE A 87 8.87 0.04 15.74
C ILE A 87 8.75 -0.07 17.26
N THR A 88 8.49 1.04 17.90
CA THR A 88 8.14 1.14 19.32
C THR A 88 6.90 2.00 19.49
N PRO A 89 6.23 1.99 20.63
CA PRO A 89 5.15 2.94 20.88
C PRO A 89 5.52 4.41 20.70
N SER A 90 6.81 4.76 20.73
CA SER A 90 7.29 6.14 20.53
C SER A 90 7.65 6.46 19.06
N GLY A 91 7.50 5.52 18.14
CA GLY A 91 7.85 5.66 16.74
C GLY A 91 8.97 4.70 16.31
N LEU A 92 9.71 5.09 15.28
CA LEU A 92 10.78 4.32 14.68
C LEU A 92 12.11 4.54 15.43
N SER A 93 12.81 3.44 15.74
CA SER A 93 14.15 3.49 16.34
C SER A 93 15.21 3.76 15.27
N LEU A 94 16.10 4.72 15.53
CA LEU A 94 17.19 5.11 14.64
C LEU A 94 18.56 4.79 15.30
N PRO A 95 19.59 4.47 14.50
CA PRO A 95 19.56 4.26 13.06
C PRO A 95 18.85 2.96 12.68
N GLY A 96 18.32 2.92 11.44
CA GLY A 96 17.76 1.69 10.87
C GLY A 96 18.83 0.75 10.30
N ILE A 97 18.38 -0.43 9.88
CA ILE A 97 19.16 -1.37 9.09
C ILE A 97 19.16 -0.87 7.63
N GLU A 98 20.26 -1.10 6.92
CA GLU A 98 20.38 -0.76 5.51
C GLU A 98 20.94 -1.94 4.72
N VAL A 99 20.27 -2.31 3.64
CA VAL A 99 20.67 -3.38 2.73
C VAL A 99 20.72 -2.85 1.31
N SER A 100 21.89 -2.97 0.65
CA SER A 100 22.01 -2.61 -0.77
C SER A 100 21.34 -3.65 -1.65
N THR A 101 20.52 -3.20 -2.61
CA THR A 101 19.90 -4.06 -3.63
C THR A 101 20.73 -4.17 -4.91
N GLN A 102 21.93 -3.60 -4.95
CA GLN A 102 22.90 -3.71 -6.05
C GLN A 102 22.36 -3.10 -7.38
N ASN A 103 21.90 -1.86 -7.33
CA ASN A 103 21.34 -1.13 -8.48
C ASN A 103 20.12 -1.78 -9.12
N SER A 104 19.34 -2.54 -8.36
CA SER A 104 18.21 -3.31 -8.92
C SER A 104 16.98 -2.47 -9.23
N GLY A 105 16.80 -1.30 -8.63
CA GLY A 105 15.58 -0.48 -8.78
C GLY A 105 14.36 -1.16 -8.14
N PRO A 106 14.34 -1.37 -6.79
CA PRO A 106 13.25 -2.07 -6.11
C PRO A 106 11.92 -1.32 -6.23
N ARG A 107 10.82 -2.05 -6.43
CA ARG A 107 9.48 -1.49 -6.64
C ARG A 107 8.51 -1.88 -5.53
N GLU A 108 7.92 -3.06 -5.63
CA GLU A 108 6.90 -3.57 -4.72
C GLU A 108 7.38 -4.78 -3.96
N MET A 109 6.73 -5.08 -2.84
CA MET A 109 7.14 -6.18 -1.99
C MET A 109 5.97 -6.98 -1.41
N VAL A 110 6.22 -8.27 -1.20
CA VAL A 110 5.37 -9.16 -0.41
C VAL A 110 6.24 -9.96 0.56
N ILE A 111 5.70 -10.21 1.76
CA ILE A 111 6.37 -11.04 2.77
C ILE A 111 5.64 -12.37 2.86
N VAL A 112 6.40 -13.45 2.74
CA VAL A 112 5.93 -14.82 2.96
C VAL A 112 6.84 -15.46 3.99
N ASP A 113 6.28 -15.89 5.12
CA ASP A 113 7.03 -16.33 6.30
C ASP A 113 8.04 -15.27 6.77
N ASN A 114 9.33 -15.56 6.72
CA ASN A 114 10.41 -14.65 7.07
C ASN A 114 11.22 -14.17 5.85
N PHE A 115 10.65 -14.29 4.65
CA PHE A 115 11.27 -13.83 3.40
C PHE A 115 10.51 -12.67 2.79
N LEU A 116 11.25 -11.63 2.44
CA LEU A 116 10.77 -10.51 1.65
C LEU A 116 11.08 -10.78 0.18
N TYR A 117 10.04 -10.89 -0.64
CA TYR A 117 10.12 -10.94 -2.09
C TYR A 117 9.85 -9.55 -2.63
N PHE A 118 10.73 -9.01 -3.45
CA PHE A 118 10.57 -7.67 -4.00
C PHE A 118 10.95 -7.60 -5.47
N THR A 119 10.12 -6.89 -6.22
CA THR A 119 10.27 -6.68 -7.66
C THR A 119 11.31 -5.62 -7.97
N ASN A 120 12.01 -5.75 -9.10
CA ASN A 120 13.10 -4.86 -9.48
C ASN A 120 13.09 -4.57 -10.97
N TRP A 121 13.03 -3.30 -11.34
CA TRP A 121 13.00 -2.90 -12.75
C TRP A 121 14.37 -3.00 -13.44
N ASN A 122 15.42 -2.47 -12.80
CA ASN A 122 16.74 -2.40 -13.44
C ASN A 122 17.37 -3.78 -13.65
N SER A 123 17.10 -4.72 -12.76
CA SER A 123 17.67 -6.06 -12.83
C SER A 123 16.70 -7.10 -13.43
N SER A 124 15.44 -6.73 -13.70
CA SER A 124 14.39 -7.62 -14.21
C SER A 124 14.34 -8.93 -13.43
N ASP A 125 14.12 -8.81 -12.12
CA ASP A 125 14.03 -9.97 -11.21
C ASP A 125 13.15 -9.69 -9.99
N ILE A 126 12.81 -10.76 -9.31
CA ILE A 126 12.30 -10.73 -7.94
C ILE A 126 13.44 -11.20 -7.03
N LYS A 127 13.93 -10.33 -6.16
CA LYS A 127 14.96 -10.71 -5.17
C LYS A 127 14.31 -11.20 -3.89
N ILE A 128 15.04 -12.05 -3.17
CA ILE A 128 14.59 -12.71 -1.95
C ILE A 128 15.53 -12.31 -0.81
N LEU A 129 15.02 -11.48 0.11
CA LEU A 129 15.72 -11.08 1.31
C LEU A 129 15.23 -11.91 2.51
N ASN A 130 16.13 -12.51 3.23
CA ASN A 130 15.83 -13.14 4.52
C ASN A 130 15.75 -12.05 5.60
N LEU A 131 14.60 -11.96 6.28
CA LEU A 131 14.32 -10.92 7.29
C LEU A 131 14.94 -11.19 8.66
N ASP A 132 15.48 -12.40 8.90
CA ASP A 132 16.25 -12.71 10.12
C ASP A 132 17.71 -12.29 9.99
N THR A 133 18.28 -12.48 8.81
CA THR A 133 19.70 -12.24 8.55
C THR A 133 19.99 -10.94 7.82
N TYR A 134 19.00 -10.38 7.14
CA TYR A 134 19.08 -9.22 6.23
C TYR A 134 20.05 -9.40 5.06
N PHE A 135 20.21 -10.66 4.60
CA PHE A 135 20.92 -10.96 3.37
C PHE A 135 19.95 -11.26 2.23
N ILE A 136 20.27 -10.75 1.03
CA ILE A 136 19.61 -11.16 -0.22
C ILE A 136 20.21 -12.53 -0.57
N GLU A 137 19.41 -13.57 -0.45
CA GLU A 137 19.89 -14.96 -0.59
C GLU A 137 19.73 -15.47 -2.02
N ASP A 138 18.75 -14.93 -2.78
CA ASP A 138 18.46 -15.43 -4.12
C ASP A 138 17.72 -14.39 -4.98
N SER A 139 17.51 -14.73 -6.25
CA SER A 139 16.69 -13.96 -7.18
C SER A 139 16.03 -14.85 -8.25
N ILE A 140 14.83 -14.46 -8.67
CA ILE A 140 14.06 -15.12 -9.74
C ILE A 140 14.04 -14.16 -10.93
N LYS A 141 14.62 -14.59 -12.06
CA LYS A 141 14.63 -13.78 -13.27
C LYS A 141 13.27 -13.80 -13.96
N VAL A 142 12.85 -12.63 -14.45
CA VAL A 142 11.65 -12.44 -15.26
C VAL A 142 11.99 -11.65 -16.53
N ASP A 143 11.09 -11.65 -17.50
CA ASP A 143 11.32 -10.94 -18.76
C ASP A 143 10.53 -9.63 -18.80
N GLY A 144 11.15 -8.53 -18.43
CA GLY A 144 10.57 -7.19 -18.45
C GLY A 144 10.66 -6.43 -17.13
N SER A 145 9.67 -5.61 -16.84
CA SER A 145 9.62 -4.73 -15.67
C SER A 145 8.56 -5.23 -14.67
N PRO A 146 8.94 -6.05 -13.69
CA PRO A 146 8.00 -6.51 -12.67
C PRO A 146 7.61 -5.35 -11.75
N GLU A 147 6.31 -5.18 -11.50
CA GLU A 147 5.74 -4.11 -10.66
C GLU A 147 5.03 -4.72 -9.45
N GLY A 148 3.71 -4.75 -9.43
CA GLY A 148 2.93 -5.30 -8.34
C GLY A 148 3.24 -6.78 -8.09
N ILE A 149 3.28 -7.16 -6.83
CA ILE A 149 3.54 -8.53 -6.39
C ILE A 149 2.66 -8.87 -5.19
N VAL A 150 2.00 -10.03 -5.25
CA VAL A 150 1.25 -10.60 -4.12
C VAL A 150 1.54 -12.09 -4.00
N SER A 151 1.15 -12.71 -2.89
CA SER A 151 1.28 -14.16 -2.69
C SER A 151 -0.02 -14.75 -2.17
N ASP A 152 -0.33 -15.97 -2.62
CA ASP A 152 -1.36 -16.84 -2.06
C ASP A 152 -0.81 -17.85 -1.04
N GLY A 153 0.46 -17.72 -0.67
CA GLY A 153 1.19 -18.60 0.24
C GLY A 153 1.99 -19.71 -0.45
N SER A 154 1.61 -20.09 -1.68
CA SER A 154 2.33 -21.10 -2.48
C SER A 154 2.97 -20.50 -3.73
N TYR A 155 2.37 -19.45 -4.25
CA TYR A 155 2.80 -18.75 -5.45
C TYR A 155 2.98 -17.26 -5.20
N LEU A 156 3.91 -16.68 -5.94
CA LEU A 156 3.96 -15.25 -6.20
C LEU A 156 3.21 -14.97 -7.50
N TRP A 157 2.40 -13.92 -7.50
CA TRP A 157 1.73 -13.39 -8.67
C TRP A 157 2.30 -12.02 -8.97
N VAL A 158 2.89 -11.85 -10.14
CA VAL A 158 3.72 -10.68 -10.46
C VAL A 158 3.20 -10.00 -11.73
N ALA A 159 2.93 -8.69 -11.64
CA ALA A 159 2.53 -7.88 -12.78
C ALA A 159 3.74 -7.45 -13.61
N MET A 160 3.70 -7.72 -14.91
CA MET A 160 4.75 -7.33 -15.86
C MET A 160 4.36 -6.00 -16.53
N SER A 161 4.69 -4.87 -15.90
CA SER A 161 4.15 -3.54 -16.23
C SER A 161 4.55 -3.01 -17.61
N SER A 162 5.69 -3.42 -18.13
CA SER A 162 6.12 -3.08 -19.50
C SER A 162 5.47 -3.97 -20.59
N GLY A 163 4.70 -4.96 -20.18
CA GLY A 163 4.01 -5.94 -21.04
C GLY A 163 2.51 -5.97 -20.81
N SER A 164 1.97 -7.18 -20.88
CA SER A 164 0.53 -7.45 -20.76
C SER A 164 0.21 -8.67 -19.90
N THR A 165 1.18 -9.14 -19.09
CA THR A 165 1.07 -10.44 -18.42
C THR A 165 1.13 -10.34 -16.90
N ILE A 166 0.55 -11.36 -16.26
CA ILE A 166 0.83 -11.76 -14.89
C ILE A 166 1.60 -13.05 -14.93
N GLU A 167 2.71 -13.12 -14.21
CA GLU A 167 3.47 -14.35 -14.02
C GLU A 167 3.14 -14.99 -12.68
N LYS A 168 2.82 -16.29 -12.70
CA LYS A 168 2.62 -17.14 -11.53
C LYS A 168 3.89 -17.94 -11.27
N ILE A 169 4.54 -17.66 -10.17
CA ILE A 169 5.85 -18.19 -9.81
C ILE A 169 5.70 -19.08 -8.57
N ASN A 170 6.12 -20.31 -8.65
CA ASN A 170 6.14 -21.21 -7.51
C ASN A 170 7.24 -20.80 -6.51
N ILE A 171 6.88 -20.59 -5.24
CA ILE A 171 7.80 -20.10 -4.20
C ILE A 171 8.88 -21.14 -3.89
N GLU A 172 8.53 -22.43 -3.85
CA GLU A 172 9.46 -23.51 -3.50
C GLU A 172 10.47 -23.77 -4.63
N THR A 173 9.99 -23.90 -5.86
CA THR A 173 10.83 -24.23 -7.03
C THR A 173 11.49 -23.00 -7.65
N LYS A 174 10.96 -21.79 -7.38
CA LYS A 174 11.40 -20.51 -7.95
C LYS A 174 11.26 -20.47 -9.48
N GLN A 175 10.31 -21.22 -10.03
CA GLN A 175 10.04 -21.29 -11.46
C GLN A 175 8.73 -20.61 -11.82
N ILE A 176 8.69 -19.94 -12.97
CA ILE A 176 7.44 -19.47 -13.58
C ILE A 176 6.69 -20.69 -14.06
N GLU A 177 5.52 -20.98 -13.51
CA GLU A 177 4.70 -22.12 -13.90
C GLU A 177 3.64 -21.75 -14.94
N GLU A 178 3.08 -20.55 -14.82
CA GLU A 178 2.03 -20.08 -15.72
C GLU A 178 2.19 -18.57 -16.01
N THR A 179 1.75 -18.15 -17.19
CA THR A 179 1.70 -16.75 -17.62
C THR A 179 0.30 -16.45 -18.14
N TYR A 180 -0.32 -15.40 -17.65
CA TYR A 180 -1.68 -15.00 -17.99
C TYR A 180 -1.69 -13.68 -18.75
N GLU A 181 -2.29 -13.66 -19.94
CA GLU A 181 -2.54 -12.42 -20.69
C GLU A 181 -3.68 -11.64 -20.06
N VAL A 182 -3.38 -10.47 -19.52
CA VAL A 182 -4.33 -9.60 -18.80
C VAL A 182 -4.55 -8.24 -19.46
N GLY A 183 -3.93 -8.02 -20.63
CA GLY A 183 -3.93 -6.75 -21.35
C GLY A 183 -2.85 -5.78 -20.85
N ASN A 184 -2.56 -4.77 -21.65
CA ASN A 184 -1.41 -3.87 -21.47
C ASN A 184 -1.36 -3.19 -20.11
N GLY A 185 -0.14 -3.02 -19.60
CA GLY A 185 0.23 -2.20 -18.45
C GLY A 185 -0.34 -2.66 -17.11
N PRO A 186 -0.25 -3.94 -16.73
CA PRO A 186 -0.62 -4.37 -15.38
C PRO A 186 0.31 -3.71 -14.35
N GLN A 187 -0.27 -3.19 -13.27
CA GLN A 187 0.42 -2.43 -12.23
C GLN A 187 0.22 -3.07 -10.86
N GLN A 188 -0.77 -2.61 -10.12
CA GLN A 188 -1.09 -3.11 -8.78
C GLN A 188 -1.94 -4.38 -8.86
N ILE A 189 -1.72 -5.26 -7.89
CA ILE A 189 -2.44 -6.54 -7.77
C ILE A 189 -2.94 -6.69 -6.34
N ILE A 190 -4.17 -7.19 -6.18
CA ILE A 190 -4.68 -7.66 -4.89
C ILE A 190 -5.41 -8.98 -5.02
N ILE A 191 -5.47 -9.73 -3.92
CA ILE A 191 -6.22 -10.99 -3.83
C ILE A 191 -7.49 -10.78 -3.01
N GLU A 192 -8.64 -11.15 -3.60
CA GLU A 192 -9.94 -11.22 -2.93
C GLU A 192 -10.52 -12.63 -3.10
N GLY A 193 -10.45 -13.45 -2.06
CA GLY A 193 -10.82 -14.86 -2.14
C GLY A 193 -9.97 -15.61 -3.17
N ASN A 194 -10.61 -16.19 -4.20
CA ASN A 194 -9.92 -16.87 -5.30
C ASN A 194 -9.68 -15.96 -6.52
N LEU A 195 -9.94 -14.67 -6.39
CA LEU A 195 -9.82 -13.71 -7.48
C LEU A 195 -8.58 -12.86 -7.30
N LEU A 196 -7.77 -12.79 -8.35
CA LEU A 196 -6.67 -11.84 -8.47
C LEU A 196 -7.19 -10.64 -9.26
N TRP A 197 -7.17 -9.48 -8.67
CA TRP A 197 -7.57 -8.23 -9.30
C TRP A 197 -6.34 -7.42 -9.69
N ILE A 198 -6.33 -6.88 -10.89
CA ILE A 198 -5.18 -6.20 -11.48
C ILE A 198 -5.59 -4.84 -12.01
N SER A 199 -4.95 -3.77 -11.56
CA SER A 199 -5.07 -2.47 -12.22
C SER A 199 -4.16 -2.42 -13.44
N ARG A 200 -4.59 -1.67 -14.46
CA ARG A 200 -3.81 -1.48 -15.69
C ARG A 200 -3.77 -0.01 -16.05
N THR A 201 -2.58 0.46 -16.38
CA THR A 201 -2.35 1.80 -16.92
C THR A 201 -1.28 1.74 -17.98
N TYR A 202 -1.54 2.27 -19.17
CA TYR A 202 -0.60 2.23 -20.28
C TYR A 202 -0.81 3.41 -21.24
N TYR A 203 0.22 3.76 -21.93
CA TYR A 203 0.19 4.82 -22.96
C TYR A 203 -0.20 4.28 -24.33
N SER A 204 -0.79 5.13 -25.16
CA SER A 204 -0.92 4.90 -26.59
C SER A 204 0.47 4.74 -27.23
N SER A 205 0.54 4.13 -28.40
CA SER A 205 1.82 3.90 -29.10
C SER A 205 2.55 5.20 -29.48
N ASP A 206 1.84 6.30 -29.59
CA ASP A 206 2.36 7.63 -29.88
C ASP A 206 2.55 8.51 -28.62
N TRP A 207 2.29 7.92 -27.42
CA TRP A 207 2.42 8.57 -26.10
C TRP A 207 1.51 9.79 -25.89
N THR A 208 0.45 9.94 -26.69
CA THR A 208 -0.47 11.09 -26.59
C THR A 208 -1.61 10.88 -25.62
N GLU A 209 -1.99 9.63 -25.38
CA GLU A 209 -3.11 9.27 -24.51
C GLU A 209 -2.67 8.25 -23.46
N ILE A 210 -3.31 8.32 -22.27
CA ILE A 210 -3.15 7.34 -21.20
C ILE A 210 -4.46 6.57 -21.12
N TYR A 211 -4.37 5.26 -21.17
CA TYR A 211 -5.49 4.34 -20.99
C TYR A 211 -5.42 3.67 -19.64
N TYR A 212 -6.57 3.36 -19.08
CA TYR A 212 -6.66 2.59 -17.85
C TYR A 212 -7.74 1.52 -17.90
N GLY A 213 -7.56 0.48 -17.10
CA GLY A 213 -8.46 -0.66 -17.07
C GLY A 213 -8.31 -1.49 -15.80
N THR A 214 -9.09 -2.55 -15.72
CA THR A 214 -8.97 -3.59 -14.69
C THR A 214 -9.02 -4.94 -15.36
N SER A 215 -8.22 -5.86 -14.85
CA SER A 215 -8.34 -7.28 -15.21
C SER A 215 -8.54 -8.11 -13.96
N GLN A 216 -9.02 -9.32 -14.14
CA GLN A 216 -9.27 -10.27 -13.07
C GLN A 216 -8.89 -11.68 -13.55
N ILE A 217 -8.22 -12.43 -12.69
CA ILE A 217 -7.95 -13.86 -12.90
C ILE A 217 -8.69 -14.64 -11.81
N ASP A 218 -9.47 -15.61 -12.19
CA ASP A 218 -9.92 -16.65 -11.27
C ASP A 218 -8.76 -17.65 -11.10
N MET A 219 -8.11 -17.63 -9.93
CA MET A 219 -6.90 -18.41 -9.66
C MET A 219 -7.12 -19.93 -9.66
N LEU A 220 -8.38 -20.40 -9.54
CA LEU A 220 -8.70 -21.82 -9.58
C LEU A 220 -8.91 -22.32 -11.00
N SER A 221 -9.59 -21.55 -11.85
CA SER A 221 -9.94 -21.95 -13.22
C SER A 221 -8.97 -21.39 -14.27
N GLY A 222 -8.16 -20.38 -13.92
CA GLY A 222 -7.32 -19.66 -14.85
C GLY A 222 -8.08 -18.72 -15.81
N ILE A 223 -9.39 -18.54 -15.61
CA ILE A 223 -10.20 -17.67 -16.48
C ILE A 223 -9.83 -16.21 -16.24
N VAL A 224 -9.53 -15.48 -17.32
CA VAL A 224 -9.18 -14.07 -17.31
C VAL A 224 -10.34 -13.24 -17.84
N GLN A 225 -10.69 -12.18 -17.10
CA GLN A 225 -11.59 -11.12 -17.57
C GLN A 225 -10.78 -9.83 -17.74
N ILE A 226 -11.04 -9.09 -18.80
CA ILE A 226 -10.34 -7.84 -19.12
C ILE A 226 -11.38 -6.77 -19.42
N LYS A 227 -11.26 -5.63 -18.73
CA LYS A 227 -12.08 -4.46 -19.02
C LYS A 227 -11.19 -3.23 -19.16
N GLN A 228 -11.29 -2.60 -20.30
CA GLN A 228 -10.76 -1.26 -20.51
C GLN A 228 -11.86 -0.25 -20.19
N TYR A 229 -11.47 0.83 -19.53
CA TYR A 229 -12.36 1.97 -19.29
C TYR A 229 -12.14 3.01 -20.39
N ASP A 230 -11.88 4.24 -20.02
CA ASP A 230 -11.69 5.32 -20.94
C ASP A 230 -10.23 5.81 -20.92
N THR A 231 -9.93 6.88 -21.62
CA THR A 231 -8.70 7.64 -21.47
C THR A 231 -8.80 8.51 -20.22
N GLY A 232 -7.67 8.76 -19.55
CA GLY A 232 -7.63 9.64 -18.39
C GLY A 232 -6.33 9.55 -17.65
N ILE A 233 -6.05 10.58 -16.84
CA ILE A 233 -4.94 10.56 -15.89
C ILE A 233 -5.40 9.71 -14.70
N VAL A 234 -4.71 8.60 -14.49
CA VAL A 234 -4.83 7.80 -13.28
C VAL A 234 -3.46 7.78 -12.63
N CYS A 235 -3.20 8.77 -11.78
CA CYS A 235 -2.04 8.68 -10.90
C CYS A 235 -2.21 7.45 -10.01
N GLY A 236 -1.18 6.62 -9.93
CA GLY A 236 -1.14 5.43 -9.12
C GLY A 236 -1.85 4.22 -9.72
N GLY A 237 -3.08 4.33 -10.14
CA GLY A 237 -3.88 3.16 -10.55
C GLY A 237 -4.06 2.16 -9.40
N ASP A 238 -4.10 2.64 -8.16
CA ASP A 238 -4.07 1.82 -6.96
C ASP A 238 -5.29 0.96 -6.82
N MET A 239 -5.08 -0.21 -6.24
CA MET A 239 -6.13 -1.14 -5.88
C MET A 239 -6.01 -1.50 -4.40
N MET A 240 -7.14 -1.58 -3.74
CA MET A 240 -7.20 -1.86 -2.31
C MET A 240 -8.43 -2.68 -1.97
N LYS A 241 -8.41 -3.28 -0.79
CA LYS A 241 -9.52 -4.03 -0.24
C LYS A 241 -10.14 -3.26 0.93
N ILE A 242 -11.43 -2.97 0.82
CA ILE A 242 -12.20 -2.30 1.87
C ILE A 242 -13.43 -3.17 2.15
N ASN A 243 -13.63 -3.61 3.38
CA ASN A 243 -14.76 -4.49 3.77
C ASN A 243 -14.93 -5.68 2.82
N GLU A 244 -13.87 -6.44 2.60
CA GLU A 244 -13.86 -7.62 1.76
C GLU A 244 -14.29 -7.36 0.30
N LYS A 245 -14.19 -6.09 -0.18
CA LYS A 245 -14.50 -5.70 -1.56
C LYS A 245 -13.32 -4.99 -2.18
N THR A 246 -13.10 -5.27 -3.44
CA THR A 246 -12.06 -4.60 -4.23
C THR A 246 -12.50 -3.21 -4.65
N TYR A 247 -11.67 -2.23 -4.35
CA TYR A 247 -11.75 -0.84 -4.79
C TYR A 247 -10.55 -0.49 -5.66
N ARG A 248 -10.72 0.54 -6.47
CA ARG A 248 -9.62 1.16 -7.22
C ARG A 248 -9.73 2.68 -7.17
N THR A 249 -8.62 3.36 -7.43
CA THR A 249 -8.63 4.80 -7.69
C THR A 249 -9.52 5.13 -8.88
N PHE A 250 -10.35 6.16 -8.71
CA PHE A 250 -11.30 6.59 -9.72
C PHE A 250 -11.75 8.04 -9.49
N GLU A 251 -11.55 8.91 -10.47
CA GLU A 251 -12.03 10.31 -10.50
C GLU A 251 -11.81 11.06 -9.17
N GLY A 252 -10.58 11.10 -8.70
CA GLY A 252 -10.20 11.83 -7.47
C GLY A 252 -10.66 11.19 -6.15
N GLY A 253 -10.92 9.89 -6.16
CA GLY A 253 -11.26 9.10 -4.98
C GLY A 253 -11.06 7.62 -5.24
N VAL A 254 -11.71 6.76 -4.46
CA VAL A 254 -11.69 5.31 -4.65
C VAL A 254 -13.12 4.78 -4.82
N ALA A 255 -13.33 3.83 -5.72
CA ALA A 255 -14.65 3.28 -6.00
C ALA A 255 -14.61 1.75 -6.09
N PRO A 256 -15.65 1.06 -5.56
CA PRO A 256 -15.71 -0.39 -5.60
C PRO A 256 -15.94 -0.92 -7.02
N LEU A 257 -15.34 -2.06 -7.30
CA LEU A 257 -15.54 -2.80 -8.53
C LEU A 257 -16.69 -3.79 -8.38
N LYS A 258 -17.40 -4.01 -9.48
CA LYS A 258 -18.43 -5.06 -9.58
C LYS A 258 -17.81 -6.33 -10.21
N PRO A 259 -18.47 -7.50 -10.09
CA PRO A 259 -17.98 -8.75 -10.69
C PRO A 259 -17.75 -8.71 -12.22
N ASP A 260 -18.41 -7.80 -12.94
CA ASP A 260 -18.20 -7.56 -14.36
C ASP A 260 -17.12 -6.52 -14.66
N LEU A 261 -16.31 -6.20 -13.66
CA LEU A 261 -15.24 -5.19 -13.66
C LEU A 261 -15.72 -3.75 -13.89
N THR A 262 -17.03 -3.47 -13.81
CA THR A 262 -17.51 -2.09 -13.88
C THR A 262 -17.29 -1.36 -12.55
N ILE A 263 -16.98 -0.07 -12.64
CA ILE A 263 -16.76 0.80 -11.49
C ILE A 263 -18.13 1.27 -10.96
N ASN A 264 -18.39 1.04 -9.68
CA ASN A 264 -19.59 1.54 -9.01
C ASN A 264 -19.41 3.01 -8.58
N ARG A 265 -19.67 3.94 -9.49
CA ARG A 265 -19.50 5.39 -9.29
C ARG A 265 -20.30 5.95 -8.12
N ILE A 266 -21.47 5.35 -7.81
CA ILE A 266 -22.37 5.86 -6.74
C ILE A 266 -21.76 5.62 -5.34
N ALA A 267 -21.00 4.55 -5.19
CA ALA A 267 -20.36 4.18 -3.92
C ALA A 267 -18.91 4.70 -3.82
N LYS A 268 -18.54 5.73 -4.60
CA LYS A 268 -17.20 6.33 -4.54
C LYS A 268 -16.98 7.03 -3.20
N ILE A 269 -15.82 6.82 -2.61
CA ILE A 269 -15.32 7.48 -1.42
C ILE A 269 -14.28 8.52 -1.84
N GLY A 270 -14.34 9.71 -1.26
CA GLY A 270 -13.47 10.83 -1.61
C GLY A 270 -13.91 11.56 -2.89
N SER A 271 -13.52 12.82 -3.00
CA SER A 271 -13.78 13.67 -4.17
C SER A 271 -12.74 14.78 -4.24
N TYR A 272 -11.51 14.40 -4.49
CA TYR A 272 -10.38 15.30 -4.65
C TYR A 272 -10.20 15.67 -6.12
N ASN A 273 -9.34 16.63 -6.39
CA ASN A 273 -8.98 16.95 -7.76
C ASN A 273 -8.28 15.73 -8.39
N ILE A 274 -8.78 15.28 -9.54
CA ILE A 274 -8.28 14.11 -10.25
C ILE A 274 -6.78 14.24 -10.61
N ASN A 275 -6.30 15.45 -10.85
CA ASN A 275 -4.90 15.71 -11.17
C ASN A 275 -4.01 15.83 -9.92
N SER A 276 -4.62 15.87 -8.73
CA SER A 276 -3.91 15.99 -7.47
C SER A 276 -3.90 14.68 -6.67
N LEU A 277 -4.86 13.77 -6.89
CA LEU A 277 -4.83 12.46 -6.24
C LEU A 277 -3.64 11.66 -6.75
N TYR A 278 -2.67 11.45 -5.88
CA TYR A 278 -1.39 10.83 -6.19
C TYR A 278 -1.39 9.33 -5.88
N SER A 279 -1.86 8.97 -4.69
CA SER A 279 -1.91 7.60 -4.20
C SER A 279 -3.17 7.34 -3.38
N ALA A 280 -3.57 6.09 -3.30
CA ALA A 280 -4.59 5.63 -2.36
C ALA A 280 -4.30 4.21 -1.90
N ASP A 281 -4.57 3.93 -0.62
CA ASP A 281 -4.47 2.59 -0.05
C ASP A 281 -5.48 2.42 1.08
N ALA A 282 -5.67 1.19 1.56
CA ALA A 282 -6.52 0.89 2.70
C ALA A 282 -5.87 -0.14 3.61
N HIS A 283 -5.86 0.19 4.89
CA HIS A 283 -5.40 -0.69 5.97
C HIS A 283 -6.44 -0.71 7.07
N ASP A 284 -6.90 -1.88 7.45
CA ASP A 284 -7.97 -2.09 8.42
C ASP A 284 -9.22 -1.25 8.06
N ASP A 285 -9.60 -0.30 8.91
CA ASP A 285 -10.72 0.61 8.76
C ASP A 285 -10.34 1.98 8.17
N TYR A 286 -9.06 2.19 7.82
CA TYR A 286 -8.55 3.45 7.27
C TYR A 286 -8.36 3.37 5.76
N ILE A 287 -8.82 4.41 5.08
CA ILE A 287 -8.65 4.61 3.65
C ILE A 287 -7.83 5.88 3.45
N PHE A 288 -6.62 5.72 2.94
CA PHE A 288 -5.68 6.81 2.70
C PHE A 288 -5.84 7.35 1.29
N MET A 289 -5.80 8.67 1.15
CA MET A 289 -5.77 9.37 -0.14
C MET A 289 -4.72 10.46 -0.07
N GLY A 290 -3.60 10.21 -0.71
CA GLY A 290 -2.50 11.15 -0.83
C GLY A 290 -2.72 12.10 -2.00
N THR A 291 -2.54 13.39 -1.76
CA THR A 291 -2.68 14.42 -2.80
C THR A 291 -1.41 15.23 -2.91
N THR A 292 -1.01 15.55 -4.13
CA THR A 292 0.07 16.49 -4.42
C THR A 292 -0.42 17.57 -5.39
N SER A 293 0.18 18.74 -5.34
CA SER A 293 -0.14 19.84 -6.25
C SER A 293 0.94 20.09 -7.29
N ASP A 294 2.19 19.92 -6.92
CA ASP A 294 3.35 20.30 -7.73
C ASP A 294 4.57 19.39 -7.55
N PHE A 295 4.39 18.28 -6.80
CA PHE A 295 5.44 17.31 -6.46
C PHE A 295 6.60 17.90 -5.62
N ASN A 296 6.46 19.09 -5.05
CA ASN A 296 7.51 19.71 -4.23
C ASN A 296 7.20 19.68 -2.73
N GLY A 297 5.92 19.47 -2.36
CA GLY A 297 5.44 19.48 -0.97
C GLY A 297 5.48 20.86 -0.29
N PRO A 298 4.92 21.00 0.90
CA PRO A 298 4.25 19.91 1.62
C PRO A 298 2.94 19.49 0.96
N ASP A 299 2.66 18.19 1.04
CA ASP A 299 1.48 17.55 0.49
C ASP A 299 0.51 17.13 1.58
N THR A 300 -0.66 16.59 1.19
CA THR A 300 -1.71 16.25 2.15
C THR A 300 -2.18 14.82 1.96
N VAL A 301 -2.33 14.10 3.08
CA VAL A 301 -2.99 12.80 3.12
C VAL A 301 -4.30 12.94 3.89
N TYR A 302 -5.38 12.56 3.25
CA TYR A 302 -6.70 12.46 3.86
C TYR A 302 -6.96 11.02 4.26
N VAL A 303 -7.34 10.80 5.52
CA VAL A 303 -7.70 9.48 6.03
C VAL A 303 -9.20 9.42 6.21
N HIS A 304 -9.84 8.51 5.51
CA HIS A 304 -11.27 8.27 5.60
C HIS A 304 -11.56 6.98 6.37
N ASN A 305 -12.72 6.92 7.00
CA ASN A 305 -13.29 5.66 7.44
C ASN A 305 -14.08 4.99 6.31
N GLU A 306 -14.57 3.78 6.54
CA GLU A 306 -15.37 3.01 5.59
C GLU A 306 -16.69 3.68 5.16
N LEU A 307 -17.19 4.62 5.96
CA LEU A 307 -18.38 5.43 5.63
C LEU A 307 -18.02 6.62 4.73
N GLY A 308 -16.74 6.77 4.37
CA GLY A 308 -16.25 7.87 3.55
C GLY A 308 -16.11 9.20 4.29
N GLN A 309 -16.17 9.19 5.63
CA GLN A 309 -15.94 10.39 6.44
C GLN A 309 -14.44 10.62 6.61
N ASN A 310 -13.96 11.82 6.35
CA ASN A 310 -12.59 12.19 6.67
C ASN A 310 -12.42 12.25 8.20
N ILE A 311 -11.53 11.41 8.74
CA ILE A 311 -11.27 11.28 10.18
C ILE A 311 -9.96 11.92 10.58
N TYR A 312 -8.94 11.93 9.69
CA TYR A 312 -7.66 12.60 9.90
C TYR A 312 -7.21 13.32 8.63
N THR A 313 -6.38 14.34 8.82
CA THR A 313 -5.70 15.05 7.73
C THR A 313 -4.25 15.27 8.12
N TYR A 314 -3.33 14.69 7.36
CA TYR A 314 -1.90 14.77 7.61
C TYR A 314 -1.23 15.71 6.62
N ILE A 315 -0.36 16.55 7.12
CA ILE A 315 0.55 17.35 6.28
C ILE A 315 1.88 16.62 6.26
N VAL A 316 2.31 16.24 5.08
CA VAL A 316 3.47 15.36 4.85
C VAL A 316 4.43 16.00 3.84
N ASP A 317 5.56 15.35 3.60
CA ASP A 317 6.49 15.80 2.56
C ASP A 317 5.97 15.45 1.16
N ALA A 318 6.77 15.76 0.14
CA ALA A 318 6.39 15.63 -1.25
C ALA A 318 6.03 14.19 -1.65
N SER A 319 4.94 14.04 -2.39
CA SER A 319 4.52 12.80 -3.04
C SER A 319 4.28 11.66 -2.05
N PRO A 320 3.23 11.73 -1.20
CA PRO A 320 2.88 10.61 -0.32
C PRO A 320 2.45 9.40 -1.15
N GLY A 321 3.28 8.37 -1.19
CA GLY A 321 3.15 7.22 -2.11
C GLY A 321 2.63 5.95 -1.46
N ASP A 322 2.95 5.69 -0.18
CA ASP A 322 2.57 4.43 0.45
C ASP A 322 2.32 4.58 1.96
N TYR A 323 1.57 3.65 2.55
CA TYR A 323 1.05 3.72 3.91
C TYR A 323 1.21 2.39 4.63
N ALA A 324 1.34 2.44 5.95
CA ALA A 324 1.29 1.26 6.80
C ALA A 324 0.74 1.59 8.19
N ILE A 325 0.15 0.59 8.85
CA ILE A 325 -0.33 0.70 10.23
C ILE A 325 0.38 -0.34 11.10
N TRP A 326 0.69 0.03 12.32
CA TRP A 326 1.17 -0.87 13.34
C TRP A 326 0.35 -0.70 14.62
N GLU A 327 -0.19 -1.81 15.15
CA GLU A 327 -0.94 -1.80 16.39
C GLU A 327 -0.01 -1.93 17.59
N ILE A 328 -0.18 -1.04 18.57
CA ILE A 328 0.55 -1.10 19.83
C ILE A 328 -0.01 -2.28 20.63
N SER A 329 0.80 -3.33 20.76
CA SER A 329 0.43 -4.48 21.63
C SER A 329 0.36 -4.01 23.08
N ASN A 330 -0.79 -4.23 23.74
CA ASN A 330 -1.02 -3.95 25.16
C ASN A 330 -0.31 -4.99 26.05
#